data_1e943b14d22a816908cacebd4c472fee
#
_entry.id   1e943b14d22a816908cacebd4c472fee
#
_cell.length_a   1.000
_cell.length_b   1.000
_cell.length_c   1.000
_cell.angle_alpha   90.00
_cell.angle_beta   90.00
_cell.angle_gamma   90.00
#
_symmetry.space_group_name_H-M   'P 1'
#
loop_
_entity.id
_entity.type
_entity.pdbx_description
1 polymer ?
#
loop_
_entity_poly.entity_id
_entity_poly.type
_entity_poly.pdbx_seq_one_letter_code
_entity_poly.pdbx_strand_id
1 'polypeptide(L)'
;VQHKSRDRCTRSRHSACKQYVLSASRMLTPHYYNGLIEAGCDEAGRGCLAGSVFAAAVILPDDYDNPALNDSKKLSSKCRSQLRQAIERDALAWAVGVVTPEEIDRINILRASFLAMHRALDQLRVRPQAIIVDGNRFVPYQNLPFTTIVKGDGKYQSIAAASILAKTHRDEYMQQLAREYPVYDWASNKGYPTRRHREAIRSFGITS
;
A
#
# COMPACT_ATOMS: atom_id res chain seq x y z
N VAL A 1 24.00 40.13 -43.03
CA VAL A 1 24.35 39.60 -41.71
C VAL A 1 23.07 39.11 -41.05
N GLN A 2 22.81 37.79 -41.11
CA GLN A 2 21.61 37.16 -40.55
C GLN A 2 21.99 36.56 -39.21
N HIS A 3 21.35 37.01 -38.12
CA HIS A 3 21.39 36.41 -36.81
C HIS A 3 20.37 35.25 -36.75
N LYS A 4 20.85 33.99 -36.65
CA LYS A 4 20.04 32.83 -36.30
C LYS A 4 19.94 32.75 -34.77
N SER A 5 18.77 33.03 -34.22
CA SER A 5 18.41 32.72 -32.84
C SER A 5 18.22 31.21 -32.70
N ARG A 6 18.94 30.61 -31.76
CA ARG A 6 18.77 29.20 -31.38
C ARG A 6 17.74 29.12 -30.26
N ASP A 7 16.52 28.75 -30.58
CA ASP A 7 15.52 28.31 -29.61
C ASP A 7 15.95 26.98 -28.99
N ARG A 8 16.37 27.03 -27.73
CA ARG A 8 16.55 25.84 -26.89
C ARG A 8 15.19 25.41 -26.33
N CYS A 9 14.54 24.45 -26.99
CA CYS A 9 13.37 23.77 -26.50
C CYS A 9 13.70 23.05 -25.17
N THR A 10 13.12 23.52 -24.09
CA THR A 10 13.16 22.87 -22.77
C THR A 10 12.30 21.63 -22.82
N ARG A 11 12.89 20.46 -23.09
CA ARG A 11 12.22 19.15 -22.97
C ARG A 11 11.97 18.88 -21.49
N SER A 12 10.71 18.87 -21.16
CA SER A 12 10.12 18.60 -19.87
C SER A 12 10.56 17.22 -19.31
N ARG A 13 10.89 17.22 -18.00
CA ARG A 13 11.38 16.06 -17.24
C ARG A 13 10.28 15.04 -16.88
N HIS A 14 9.38 14.69 -17.79
CA HIS A 14 8.28 13.73 -17.58
C HIS A 14 8.60 12.31 -18.09
N SER A 15 9.87 11.99 -18.41
CA SER A 15 10.22 10.80 -19.18
C SER A 15 10.68 9.56 -18.38
N ALA A 16 10.70 9.57 -17.04
CA ALA A 16 11.31 8.45 -16.30
C ALA A 16 10.36 7.29 -15.96
N CYS A 17 9.05 7.47 -16.07
CA CYS A 17 8.07 6.39 -15.81
C CYS A 17 7.57 5.69 -17.08
N LYS A 18 7.84 6.24 -18.26
CA LYS A 18 7.33 5.71 -19.56
C LYS A 18 8.01 4.46 -20.09
N GLN A 19 9.13 4.02 -19.53
CA GLN A 19 9.90 2.87 -20.07
C GLN A 19 9.48 1.49 -19.52
N TYR A 20 8.52 1.40 -18.58
CA TYR A 20 8.01 0.13 -18.05
C TYR A 20 6.68 -0.35 -18.67
N VAL A 21 6.14 0.32 -19.68
CA VAL A 21 4.80 0.08 -20.24
C VAL A 21 4.81 -0.81 -21.50
N LEU A 22 5.82 -1.62 -21.74
CA LEU A 22 5.87 -2.48 -22.93
C LEU A 22 6.03 -3.97 -22.60
N SER A 23 5.29 -4.49 -21.64
CA SER A 23 4.74 -5.84 -21.66
C SER A 23 3.25 -5.68 -21.43
N ALA A 24 2.39 -6.39 -22.16
CA ALA A 24 0.94 -6.31 -22.05
C ALA A 24 0.49 -6.57 -20.60
N SER A 25 0.60 -5.57 -19.75
CA SER A 25 0.10 -5.61 -18.37
C SER A 25 -1.41 -5.60 -18.49
N ARG A 26 -2.04 -6.72 -18.14
CA ARG A 26 -3.48 -6.83 -18.03
C ARG A 26 -3.97 -5.68 -17.15
N MET A 27 -4.76 -4.76 -17.70
CA MET A 27 -5.34 -3.66 -16.91
C MET A 27 -6.11 -4.25 -15.74
N LEU A 28 -5.97 -3.62 -14.56
CA LEU A 28 -6.70 -4.03 -13.37
C LEU A 28 -8.19 -3.77 -13.57
N THR A 29 -9.03 -4.66 -13.06
CA THR A 29 -10.49 -4.51 -13.09
C THR A 29 -10.90 -3.36 -12.18
N PRO A 30 -11.75 -2.41 -12.65
CA PRO A 30 -12.17 -1.28 -11.82
C PRO A 30 -12.94 -1.70 -10.57
N HIS A 31 -13.98 -2.52 -10.72
CA HIS A 31 -14.89 -2.91 -9.64
C HIS A 31 -15.19 -4.40 -9.64
N TYR A 32 -15.44 -4.96 -8.47
CA TYR A 32 -16.06 -6.28 -8.28
C TYR A 32 -17.58 -6.14 -8.16
N TYR A 33 -18.05 -5.18 -7.36
CA TYR A 33 -19.44 -4.87 -7.15
C TYR A 33 -19.86 -3.67 -8.01
N ASN A 34 -20.41 -3.94 -9.19
CA ASN A 34 -20.86 -2.87 -10.10
C ASN A 34 -22.02 -2.07 -9.49
N GLY A 35 -21.92 -0.74 -9.56
CA GLY A 35 -22.95 0.18 -9.10
C GLY A 35 -23.01 0.38 -7.58
N LEU A 36 -22.06 -0.15 -6.82
CA LEU A 36 -21.92 0.10 -5.39
C LEU A 36 -20.64 0.92 -5.09
N ILE A 37 -20.70 1.74 -4.05
CA ILE A 37 -19.51 2.37 -3.50
C ILE A 37 -18.65 1.28 -2.85
N GLU A 38 -17.62 0.84 -3.56
CA GLU A 38 -16.75 -0.28 -3.18
C GLU A 38 -15.45 0.21 -2.53
N ALA A 39 -15.09 -0.34 -1.37
CA ALA A 39 -13.78 -0.13 -0.77
C ALA A 39 -12.88 -1.35 -1.01
N GLY A 40 -11.67 -1.13 -1.52
CA GLY A 40 -10.61 -2.14 -1.57
C GLY A 40 -9.72 -2.06 -0.35
N CYS A 41 -9.36 -3.21 0.24
CA CYS A 41 -8.51 -3.31 1.43
C CYS A 41 -7.32 -4.25 1.20
N ASP A 42 -6.15 -3.86 1.73
CA ASP A 42 -4.94 -4.68 1.78
C ASP A 42 -4.09 -4.30 3.01
N GLU A 43 -3.16 -5.19 3.41
CA GLU A 43 -2.27 -4.98 4.54
C GLU A 43 -0.77 -5.05 4.17
N ALA A 44 0.07 -4.45 5.02
CA ALA A 44 1.52 -4.55 5.00
C ALA A 44 2.08 -4.83 6.40
N GLY A 45 3.08 -5.70 6.50
CA GLY A 45 3.75 -6.00 7.77
C GLY A 45 3.46 -7.38 8.35
N ARG A 46 2.53 -8.15 7.79
CA ARG A 46 2.13 -9.48 8.29
C ARG A 46 3.27 -10.50 8.37
N GLY A 47 4.26 -10.41 7.50
CA GLY A 47 5.43 -11.29 7.48
C GLY A 47 6.67 -10.73 8.14
N CYS A 48 6.57 -9.65 8.91
CA CYS A 48 7.69 -8.98 9.56
C CYS A 48 7.92 -9.51 10.99
N LEU A 49 9.16 -9.39 11.48
CA LEU A 49 9.53 -9.70 12.88
C LEU A 49 9.41 -8.47 13.78
N ALA A 50 9.35 -7.27 13.21
CA ALA A 50 9.32 -6.02 13.96
C ALA A 50 8.40 -4.99 13.31
N GLY A 51 7.89 -4.10 14.14
CA GLY A 51 7.05 -2.98 13.77
C GLY A 51 5.57 -3.34 13.59
N SER A 52 4.74 -2.30 13.52
CA SER A 52 3.29 -2.39 13.42
C SER A 52 2.82 -2.99 12.09
N VAL A 53 1.59 -3.54 12.11
CA VAL A 53 0.83 -3.85 10.88
C VAL A 53 0.07 -2.62 10.44
N PHE A 54 0.14 -2.34 9.15
CA PHE A 54 -0.59 -1.29 8.49
C PHE A 54 -1.58 -1.90 7.51
N ALA A 55 -2.79 -1.41 7.47
CA ALA A 55 -3.74 -1.72 6.41
C ALA A 55 -4.30 -0.42 5.84
N ALA A 56 -4.71 -0.47 4.59
CA ALA A 56 -5.39 0.66 3.97
C ALA A 56 -6.75 0.23 3.42
N ALA A 57 -7.67 1.17 3.38
CA ALA A 57 -8.94 1.09 2.68
C ALA A 57 -9.03 2.24 1.67
N VAL A 58 -9.41 1.94 0.42
CA VAL A 58 -9.47 2.92 -0.67
C VAL A 58 -10.76 2.78 -1.45
N ILE A 59 -11.45 3.90 -1.67
CA ILE A 59 -12.59 4.03 -2.59
C ILE A 59 -12.13 4.91 -3.75
N LEU A 60 -12.14 4.35 -4.96
CA LEU A 60 -11.76 5.06 -6.18
C LEU A 60 -13.01 5.59 -6.90
N PRO A 61 -12.90 6.67 -7.71
CA PRO A 61 -13.95 7.06 -8.65
C PRO A 61 -14.24 5.96 -9.68
N ASP A 62 -15.44 5.91 -10.20
CA ASP A 62 -15.84 4.92 -11.23
C ASP A 62 -15.04 5.05 -12.53
N ASP A 63 -14.64 6.27 -12.87
CA ASP A 63 -13.83 6.62 -14.04
C ASP A 63 -12.33 6.68 -13.77
N TYR A 64 -11.88 6.15 -12.61
CA TYR A 64 -10.45 6.16 -12.27
C TYR A 64 -9.64 5.34 -13.28
N ASP A 65 -8.73 6.03 -13.96
CA ASP A 65 -7.80 5.42 -14.91
C ASP A 65 -6.35 5.81 -14.59
N ASN A 66 -5.60 4.84 -14.08
CA ASN A 66 -4.17 4.99 -13.85
C ASN A 66 -3.43 3.72 -14.30
N PRO A 67 -2.92 3.71 -15.55
CA PRO A 67 -2.27 2.53 -16.13
C PRO A 67 -0.97 2.13 -15.42
N ALA A 68 -0.42 3.00 -14.56
CA ALA A 68 0.76 2.67 -13.75
C ALA A 68 0.39 1.88 -12.48
N LEU A 69 -0.91 1.80 -12.13
CA LEU A 69 -1.37 1.03 -10.97
C LEU A 69 -1.19 -0.47 -11.22
N ASN A 70 -0.51 -1.14 -10.31
CA ASN A 70 -0.21 -2.57 -10.40
C ASN A 70 0.11 -3.11 -9.01
N ASP A 71 0.24 -4.43 -8.89
CA ASP A 71 0.77 -5.13 -7.71
C ASP A 71 2.00 -4.38 -7.14
N SER A 72 1.88 -3.93 -5.90
CA SER A 72 2.89 -3.09 -5.23
C SER A 72 4.28 -3.72 -5.17
N LYS A 73 4.36 -5.06 -5.23
CA LYS A 73 5.61 -5.82 -5.18
C LYS A 73 6.38 -5.77 -6.50
N LYS A 74 5.68 -5.48 -7.62
CA LYS A 74 6.28 -5.32 -8.95
C LYS A 74 6.79 -3.91 -9.22
N LEU A 75 6.43 -2.96 -8.37
CA LEU A 75 6.76 -1.54 -8.52
C LEU A 75 8.05 -1.19 -7.78
N SER A 76 8.86 -0.30 -8.34
CA SER A 76 9.99 0.28 -7.62
C SER A 76 9.50 1.18 -6.46
N SER A 77 10.34 1.42 -5.46
CA SER A 77 10.02 2.33 -4.34
C SER A 77 9.64 3.73 -4.83
N LYS A 78 10.36 4.26 -5.82
CA LYS A 78 10.08 5.57 -6.43
C LYS A 78 8.69 5.59 -7.10
N CYS A 79 8.35 4.54 -7.85
CA CYS A 79 7.04 4.43 -8.51
C CYS A 79 5.91 4.33 -7.48
N ARG A 80 6.09 3.52 -6.41
CA ARG A 80 5.11 3.45 -5.31
C ARG A 80 4.89 4.81 -4.64
N SER A 81 5.95 5.59 -4.39
CA SER A 81 5.81 6.92 -3.79
C SER A 81 5.05 7.90 -4.69
N GLN A 82 5.26 7.84 -6.00
CA GLN A 82 4.52 8.65 -6.96
C GLN A 82 3.04 8.24 -7.04
N LEU A 83 2.78 6.93 -7.06
CA LEU A 83 1.42 6.39 -7.06
C LEU A 83 0.68 6.70 -5.76
N ARG A 84 1.34 6.64 -4.61
CA ARG A 84 0.77 7.08 -3.33
C ARG A 84 0.20 8.49 -3.44
N GLN A 85 0.99 9.45 -3.92
CA GLN A 85 0.54 10.84 -4.07
C GLN A 85 -0.66 10.97 -5.03
N ALA A 86 -0.67 10.18 -6.11
CA ALA A 86 -1.80 10.17 -7.04
C ALA A 86 -3.05 9.57 -6.37
N ILE A 87 -2.93 8.43 -5.68
CA ILE A 87 -4.06 7.78 -4.99
C ILE A 87 -4.62 8.69 -3.90
N GLU A 88 -3.77 9.28 -3.05
CA GLU A 88 -4.17 10.18 -1.96
C GLU A 88 -4.91 11.43 -2.48
N ARG A 89 -4.56 11.93 -3.66
CA ARG A 89 -5.21 13.07 -4.30
C ARG A 89 -6.53 12.70 -4.99
N ASP A 90 -6.55 11.58 -5.73
CA ASP A 90 -7.58 11.25 -6.71
C ASP A 90 -8.67 10.33 -6.16
N ALA A 91 -8.42 9.59 -5.05
CA ALA A 91 -9.41 8.72 -4.43
C ALA A 91 -10.58 9.51 -3.83
N LEU A 92 -11.80 8.97 -3.94
CA LEU A 92 -12.99 9.50 -3.27
C LEU A 92 -12.82 9.49 -1.75
N ALA A 93 -12.25 8.40 -1.23
CA ALA A 93 -11.84 8.29 0.17
C ALA A 93 -10.70 7.28 0.30
N TRP A 94 -9.82 7.52 1.25
CA TRP A 94 -8.82 6.56 1.67
C TRP A 94 -8.48 6.77 3.15
N ALA A 95 -8.02 5.72 3.79
CA ALA A 95 -7.52 5.77 5.16
C ALA A 95 -6.54 4.63 5.43
N VAL A 96 -5.73 4.81 6.48
CA VAL A 96 -4.75 3.81 6.92
C VAL A 96 -5.01 3.49 8.38
N GLY A 97 -5.21 2.21 8.68
CA GLY A 97 -5.33 1.67 10.02
C GLY A 97 -4.03 1.01 10.46
N VAL A 98 -3.69 1.17 11.72
CA VAL A 98 -2.44 0.65 12.32
C VAL A 98 -2.76 -0.18 13.54
N VAL A 99 -2.05 -1.29 13.71
CA VAL A 99 -2.08 -2.13 14.92
C VAL A 99 -0.65 -2.29 15.41
N THR A 100 -0.43 -1.98 16.69
CA THR A 100 0.91 -1.93 17.30
C THR A 100 1.45 -3.33 17.60
N PRO A 101 2.77 -3.49 17.85
CA PRO A 101 3.35 -4.77 18.26
C PRO A 101 2.68 -5.36 19.51
N GLU A 102 2.38 -4.55 20.52
CA GLU A 102 1.74 -4.99 21.76
C GLU A 102 0.32 -5.52 21.52
N GLU A 103 -0.40 -4.91 20.58
CA GLU A 103 -1.72 -5.41 20.17
C GLU A 103 -1.60 -6.70 19.36
N ILE A 104 -0.60 -6.81 18.48
CA ILE A 104 -0.31 -8.02 17.71
C ILE A 104 -0.05 -9.21 18.66
N ASP A 105 0.74 -9.00 19.70
CA ASP A 105 1.07 -10.02 20.68
C ASP A 105 -0.18 -10.52 21.45
N ARG A 106 -1.14 -9.64 21.70
CA ARG A 106 -2.39 -9.99 22.38
C ARG A 106 -3.37 -10.77 21.52
N ILE A 107 -3.48 -10.44 20.23
CA ILE A 107 -4.55 -10.97 19.37
C ILE A 107 -4.06 -11.84 18.22
N ASN A 108 -2.77 -11.98 18.02
CA ASN A 108 -2.01 -12.54 16.91
C ASN A 108 -2.09 -11.74 15.59
N ILE A 109 -1.14 -12.03 14.70
CA ILE A 109 -0.92 -11.28 13.45
C ILE A 109 -2.11 -11.35 12.47
N LEU A 110 -2.84 -12.47 12.44
CA LEU A 110 -3.99 -12.62 11.55
C LEU A 110 -5.14 -11.69 11.97
N ARG A 111 -5.49 -11.71 13.26
CA ARG A 111 -6.52 -10.84 13.81
C ARG A 111 -6.11 -9.37 13.78
N ALA A 112 -4.82 -9.09 13.98
CA ALA A 112 -4.25 -7.76 13.86
C ALA A 112 -4.40 -7.19 12.45
N SER A 113 -4.20 -8.00 11.39
CA SER A 113 -4.43 -7.57 10.01
C SER A 113 -5.89 -7.16 9.78
N PHE A 114 -6.85 -7.94 10.28
CA PHE A 114 -8.28 -7.60 10.16
C PHE A 114 -8.65 -6.36 10.98
N LEU A 115 -8.11 -6.22 12.20
CA LEU A 115 -8.32 -5.04 13.03
C LEU A 115 -7.75 -3.78 12.35
N ALA A 116 -6.58 -3.87 11.72
CA ALA A 116 -6.00 -2.76 10.96
C ALA A 116 -6.91 -2.35 9.78
N MET A 117 -7.47 -3.33 9.04
CA MET A 117 -8.42 -3.07 7.96
C MET A 117 -9.71 -2.42 8.49
N HIS A 118 -10.26 -2.90 9.62
CA HIS A 118 -11.44 -2.29 10.24
C HIS A 118 -11.16 -0.85 10.67
N ARG A 119 -10.00 -0.57 11.27
CA ARG A 119 -9.58 0.79 11.63
C ARG A 119 -9.44 1.71 10.41
N ALA A 120 -8.98 1.17 9.27
CA ALA A 120 -8.94 1.94 8.03
C ALA A 120 -10.36 2.22 7.51
N LEU A 121 -11.25 1.23 7.52
CA LEU A 121 -12.65 1.40 7.10
C LEU A 121 -13.41 2.40 7.99
N ASP A 122 -13.17 2.39 9.32
CA ASP A 122 -13.78 3.33 10.27
C ASP A 122 -13.41 4.79 10.00
N GLN A 123 -12.23 5.04 9.45
CA GLN A 123 -11.69 6.38 9.18
C GLN A 123 -12.07 6.92 7.79
N LEU A 124 -12.73 6.14 6.94
CA LEU A 124 -13.15 6.60 5.61
C LEU A 124 -14.20 7.72 5.74
N ARG A 125 -13.94 8.84 5.05
CA ARG A 125 -14.89 9.97 4.97
C ARG A 125 -16.14 9.65 4.14
N VAL A 126 -16.05 8.66 3.24
CA VAL A 126 -17.17 8.14 2.45
C VAL A 126 -17.45 6.72 2.93
N ARG A 127 -18.72 6.42 3.26
CA ARG A 127 -19.11 5.07 3.72
C ARG A 127 -19.18 4.13 2.52
N PRO A 128 -18.46 3.01 2.53
CA PRO A 128 -18.61 1.99 1.50
C PRO A 128 -19.96 1.26 1.64
N GLN A 129 -20.43 0.73 0.52
CA GLN A 129 -21.60 -0.16 0.46
C GLN A 129 -21.18 -1.61 0.29
N ALA A 130 -19.95 -1.85 -0.16
CA ALA A 130 -19.34 -3.19 -0.28
C ALA A 130 -17.84 -3.10 -0.07
N ILE A 131 -17.20 -4.23 0.27
CA ILE A 131 -15.78 -4.32 0.55
C ILE A 131 -15.17 -5.46 -0.26
N ILE A 132 -14.02 -5.20 -0.88
CA ILE A 132 -13.16 -6.25 -1.44
C ILE A 132 -11.81 -6.24 -0.72
N VAL A 133 -11.29 -7.43 -0.40
CA VAL A 133 -10.12 -7.59 0.46
C VAL A 133 -9.10 -8.49 -0.21
N ASP A 134 -7.81 -8.10 -0.18
CA ASP A 134 -6.76 -9.04 -0.59
C ASP A 134 -6.68 -10.23 0.36
N GLY A 135 -6.50 -11.42 -0.21
CA GLY A 135 -6.35 -12.64 0.57
C GLY A 135 -7.55 -13.59 0.49
N ASN A 136 -7.62 -14.51 1.45
CA ASN A 136 -8.62 -15.58 1.48
C ASN A 136 -9.46 -15.62 2.77
N ARG A 137 -9.29 -14.65 3.64
CA ARG A 137 -10.01 -14.54 4.94
C ARG A 137 -10.23 -13.08 5.30
N PHE A 138 -11.38 -12.81 5.89
CA PHE A 138 -11.73 -11.53 6.47
C PHE A 138 -12.75 -11.74 7.58
N VAL A 139 -12.83 -10.83 8.53
CA VAL A 139 -13.88 -10.79 9.54
C VAL A 139 -14.95 -9.79 9.10
N PRO A 140 -16.26 -10.14 9.11
CA PRO A 140 -17.31 -9.23 8.70
C PRO A 140 -17.19 -7.85 9.36
N TYR A 141 -17.46 -6.80 8.58
CA TYR A 141 -17.44 -5.42 9.03
C TYR A 141 -18.84 -4.79 8.88
N GLN A 142 -19.45 -4.39 10.01
CA GLN A 142 -20.73 -3.65 10.06
C GLN A 142 -21.86 -4.22 9.15
N ASN A 143 -21.93 -5.54 9.00
CA ASN A 143 -22.88 -6.24 8.12
C ASN A 143 -22.80 -5.83 6.61
N LEU A 144 -21.73 -5.22 6.17
CA LEU A 144 -21.51 -4.94 4.76
C LEU A 144 -21.17 -6.22 3.98
N PRO A 145 -21.66 -6.36 2.75
CA PRO A 145 -21.20 -7.42 1.87
C PRO A 145 -19.70 -7.28 1.60
N PHE A 146 -18.99 -8.39 1.64
CA PHE A 146 -17.57 -8.42 1.32
C PHE A 146 -17.17 -9.63 0.50
N THR A 147 -16.10 -9.49 -0.27
CA THR A 147 -15.48 -10.59 -1.00
C THR A 147 -13.97 -10.58 -0.76
N THR A 148 -13.42 -11.75 -0.43
CA THR A 148 -11.96 -11.95 -0.34
C THR A 148 -11.42 -12.43 -1.68
N ILE A 149 -10.32 -11.84 -2.14
CA ILE A 149 -9.77 -12.08 -3.48
C ILE A 149 -8.28 -12.37 -3.36
N VAL A 150 -7.90 -13.62 -3.59
CA VAL A 150 -6.49 -14.04 -3.56
C VAL A 150 -5.73 -13.33 -4.67
N LYS A 151 -4.63 -12.63 -4.30
CA LYS A 151 -3.83 -11.75 -5.18
C LYS A 151 -4.71 -10.67 -5.81
N GLY A 152 -5.57 -10.05 -5.01
CA GLY A 152 -6.48 -9.00 -5.42
C GLY A 152 -5.75 -7.74 -5.85
N ASP A 153 -4.58 -7.46 -5.26
CA ASP A 153 -3.66 -6.38 -5.62
C ASP A 153 -3.17 -6.41 -7.08
N GLY A 154 -3.20 -7.58 -7.69
CA GLY A 154 -2.92 -7.77 -9.12
C GLY A 154 -4.17 -7.92 -10.02
N LYS A 155 -5.38 -7.69 -9.48
CA LYS A 155 -6.65 -7.92 -10.18
C LYS A 155 -7.59 -6.71 -10.15
N TYR A 156 -7.68 -5.99 -9.02
CA TYR A 156 -8.62 -4.90 -8.80
C TYR A 156 -7.91 -3.61 -8.40
N GLN A 157 -8.36 -2.50 -8.97
CA GLN A 157 -7.72 -1.20 -8.80
C GLN A 157 -7.76 -0.71 -7.35
N SER A 158 -8.89 -0.84 -6.66
CA SER A 158 -9.04 -0.38 -5.28
C SER A 158 -8.17 -1.18 -4.30
N ILE A 159 -8.00 -2.50 -4.50
CA ILE A 159 -7.07 -3.33 -3.70
C ILE A 159 -5.62 -2.95 -4.00
N ALA A 160 -5.24 -2.77 -5.28
CA ALA A 160 -3.89 -2.35 -5.65
C ALA A 160 -3.53 -0.98 -5.05
N ALA A 161 -4.47 -0.04 -5.05
CA ALA A 161 -4.31 1.26 -4.40
C ALA A 161 -4.12 1.11 -2.89
N ALA A 162 -4.92 0.28 -2.23
CA ALA A 162 -4.80 -0.03 -0.80
C ALA A 162 -3.43 -0.67 -0.49
N SER A 163 -2.97 -1.62 -1.31
CA SER A 163 -1.64 -2.24 -1.18
C SER A 163 -0.51 -1.21 -1.21
N ILE A 164 -0.57 -0.27 -2.15
CA ILE A 164 0.43 0.81 -2.27
C ILE A 164 0.40 1.72 -1.04
N LEU A 165 -0.78 2.14 -0.56
CA LEU A 165 -0.90 2.98 0.63
C LEU A 165 -0.40 2.26 1.88
N ALA A 166 -0.87 1.06 2.16
CA ALA A 166 -0.43 0.27 3.31
C ALA A 166 1.10 0.08 3.31
N LYS A 167 1.67 -0.28 2.15
CA LYS A 167 3.11 -0.51 2.00
C LYS A 167 3.93 0.76 2.17
N THR A 168 3.53 1.86 1.55
CA THR A 168 4.33 3.11 1.60
C THR A 168 4.27 3.79 2.95
N HIS A 169 3.10 3.81 3.61
CA HIS A 169 2.97 4.34 4.98
C HIS A 169 3.77 3.51 5.98
N ARG A 170 3.73 2.17 5.85
CA ARG A 170 4.53 1.29 6.70
C ARG A 170 6.04 1.47 6.45
N ASP A 171 6.47 1.58 5.20
CA ASP A 171 7.89 1.77 4.88
C ASP A 171 8.42 3.09 5.46
N GLU A 172 7.62 4.16 5.47
CA GLU A 172 7.94 5.43 6.09
C GLU A 172 8.07 5.29 7.62
N TYR A 173 7.10 4.64 8.27
CA TYR A 173 7.15 4.32 9.71
C TYR A 173 8.43 3.52 10.06
N MET A 174 8.77 2.49 9.29
CA MET A 174 9.98 1.70 9.53
C MET A 174 11.27 2.50 9.29
N GLN A 175 11.25 3.51 8.43
CA GLN A 175 12.39 4.44 8.27
C GLN A 175 12.55 5.37 9.47
N GLN A 176 11.46 5.78 10.09
CA GLN A 176 11.51 6.57 11.32
C GLN A 176 12.10 5.74 12.48
N LEU A 177 11.59 4.52 12.69
CA LEU A 177 12.12 3.61 13.70
C LEU A 177 13.60 3.25 13.48
N ALA A 178 14.03 3.16 12.21
CA ALA A 178 15.45 2.89 11.91
C ALA A 178 16.40 3.99 12.35
N ARG A 179 15.93 5.22 12.54
CA ARG A 179 16.74 6.32 13.10
C ARG A 179 16.92 6.17 14.59
N GLU A 180 15.92 5.65 15.28
CA GLU A 180 15.94 5.41 16.72
C GLU A 180 16.74 4.14 17.05
N TYR A 181 16.63 3.12 16.20
CA TYR A 181 17.23 1.80 16.38
C TYR A 181 18.09 1.38 15.17
N PRO A 182 19.24 2.03 14.92
CA PRO A 182 20.02 1.83 13.68
C PRO A 182 20.65 0.42 13.57
N VAL A 183 20.79 -0.30 14.67
CA VAL A 183 21.45 -1.63 14.71
C VAL A 183 20.65 -2.73 13.99
N TYR A 184 19.32 -2.58 13.84
CA TYR A 184 18.45 -3.60 13.22
C TYR A 184 18.32 -3.49 11.70
N ASP A 185 18.91 -2.47 11.08
CA ASP A 185 18.88 -2.24 9.63
C ASP A 185 17.44 -2.10 9.05
N TRP A 186 16.52 -1.57 9.85
CA TRP A 186 15.10 -1.41 9.43
C TRP A 186 14.91 -0.43 8.29
N ALA A 187 15.85 0.48 8.08
CA ALA A 187 15.86 1.33 6.89
C ALA A 187 15.92 0.52 5.58
N SER A 188 16.58 -0.63 5.59
CA SER A 188 16.70 -1.53 4.44
C SER A 188 15.65 -2.65 4.50
N ASN A 189 15.66 -3.45 5.57
CA ASN A 189 14.86 -4.66 5.66
C ASN A 189 13.38 -4.45 6.03
N LYS A 190 12.99 -3.25 6.45
CA LYS A 190 11.60 -2.88 6.83
C LYS A 190 10.97 -3.83 7.88
N GLY A 191 11.78 -4.43 8.73
CA GLY A 191 11.35 -5.40 9.73
C GLY A 191 11.23 -6.85 9.24
N TYR A 192 11.46 -7.11 7.96
CA TYR A 192 11.41 -8.47 7.42
C TYR A 192 12.55 -9.36 7.96
N PRO A 193 12.35 -10.71 8.02
CA PRO A 193 13.27 -11.66 8.63
C PRO A 193 14.52 -11.95 7.80
N THR A 194 15.24 -10.90 7.38
CA THR A 194 16.54 -11.04 6.70
C THR A 194 17.59 -11.66 7.65
N ARG A 195 18.64 -12.24 7.09
CA ARG A 195 19.76 -12.76 7.89
C ARG A 195 20.31 -11.69 8.84
N ARG A 196 20.59 -10.50 8.33
CA ARG A 196 21.12 -9.37 9.10
C ARG A 196 20.19 -8.95 10.24
N HIS A 197 18.87 -8.89 10.00
CA HIS A 197 17.87 -8.57 11.03
C HIS A 197 17.87 -9.62 12.15
N ARG A 198 17.89 -10.91 11.80
CA ARG A 198 17.95 -12.00 12.80
C ARG A 198 19.26 -11.99 13.61
N GLU A 199 20.39 -11.68 12.97
CA GLU A 199 21.68 -11.53 13.64
C GLU A 199 21.66 -10.33 14.60
N ALA A 200 21.09 -9.20 14.19
CA ALA A 200 20.91 -8.03 15.05
C ALA A 200 20.06 -8.34 16.29
N ILE A 201 18.92 -9.03 16.12
CA ILE A 201 18.09 -9.45 17.26
C ILE A 201 18.87 -10.36 18.24
N ARG A 202 19.70 -11.29 17.73
CA ARG A 202 20.51 -12.16 18.60
C ARG A 202 21.56 -11.38 19.38
N SER A 203 22.14 -10.33 18.78
CA SER A 203 23.22 -9.56 19.37
C SER A 203 22.75 -8.46 20.32
N PHE A 204 21.62 -7.82 20.01
CA PHE A 204 21.12 -6.63 20.71
C PHE A 204 19.79 -6.86 21.45
N GLY A 205 19.17 -8.04 21.30
CA GLY A 205 17.85 -8.30 21.86
C GLY A 205 16.70 -7.75 21.03
N ILE A 206 15.56 -7.56 21.69
CA ILE A 206 14.36 -6.89 21.13
C ILE A 206 14.26 -5.47 21.68
N THR A 207 13.56 -4.60 20.98
CA THR A 207 13.19 -3.27 21.48
C THR A 207 11.92 -3.37 22.33
N SER A 208 11.78 -2.45 23.27
CA SER A 208 10.55 -2.22 24.04
C SER A 208 9.46 -1.62 23.16
#